data_51b5792cfa9e6c6d47e98f1c28a2d07f
#
_entry.id   51b5792cfa9e6c6d47e98f1c28a2d07f
#
_cell.length_a   1.000
_cell.length_b   1.000
_cell.length_c   1.000
_cell.angle_alpha   90.00
_cell.angle_beta   90.00
_cell.angle_gamma   90.00
#
_symmetry.space_group_name_H-M   'P 1'
#
loop_
_entity.id
_entity.type
_entity.pdbx_description
1 polymer ?
#
loop_
_entity_poly.entity_id
_entity_poly.type
_entity_poly.pdbx_seq_one_letter_code
_entity_poly.pdbx_strand_id
1 'polypeptide(L)'
;MSDDHIWGVLTSQSDEDALKQHITSTTDDYHGAVASREIHWLHPASGAWLAKELDNTWHGWDSKAAAREVSADDWTPWQQVLDRSAAPYYKWFTGGQTNACFNLVDRHLLLGRAEKTAIIFEGDRWDPSKNNGRGGPVTEQHISYRNLFQEVILRMQVFKDLGLTKGDRIAFNLPNIPEQVFYMLAAQRMGVVYTPVFGGFSAKTLSDRIHDAGAKLVITADGGYRNAEVVAYKGTYTDPALDNYIPREAALRTLKAVLATYNLGDVADTLYADV
;
A
#
# COMPACT_ATOMS: atom_id res chain seq x y z
N MET A 1 5.96 -16.96 33.09
CA MET A 1 6.14 -17.72 31.87
C MET A 1 7.34 -17.12 31.16
N SER A 2 8.28 -17.95 30.72
CA SER A 2 9.42 -17.45 29.94
C SER A 2 8.93 -16.95 28.58
N ASP A 3 9.61 -15.96 27.97
CA ASP A 3 9.29 -15.40 26.65
C ASP A 3 9.17 -16.44 25.52
N ASP A 4 9.70 -17.64 25.74
CA ASP A 4 9.69 -18.74 24.78
C ASP A 4 8.30 -19.24 24.39
N HIS A 5 7.28 -19.07 25.26
CA HIS A 5 5.91 -19.52 24.97
C HIS A 5 5.13 -18.60 24.02
N ILE A 6 5.52 -17.33 23.91
CA ILE A 6 4.87 -16.38 22.99
C ILE A 6 5.28 -16.61 21.54
N TRP A 7 6.47 -17.21 21.34
CA TRP A 7 7.12 -17.32 20.03
C TRP A 7 7.34 -18.76 19.56
N GLY A 8 6.86 -19.73 20.35
CA GLY A 8 6.93 -21.14 20.01
C GLY A 8 6.04 -21.50 18.81
N VAL A 9 6.40 -22.58 18.12
CA VAL A 9 5.51 -23.19 17.12
C VAL A 9 4.36 -23.85 17.87
N LEU A 10 3.13 -23.44 17.59
CA LEU A 10 1.94 -24.11 18.15
C LEU A 10 1.82 -25.49 17.48
N THR A 11 1.93 -26.54 18.28
CA THR A 11 1.92 -27.92 17.77
C THR A 11 0.66 -28.69 18.14
N SER A 12 -0.15 -28.12 19.01
CA SER A 12 -1.39 -28.73 19.48
C SER A 12 -2.48 -27.70 19.79
N GLN A 13 -3.73 -28.17 19.84
CA GLN A 13 -4.87 -27.36 20.30
C GLN A 13 -4.65 -26.84 21.73
N SER A 14 -4.01 -27.65 22.59
CA SER A 14 -3.68 -27.23 23.95
C SER A 14 -2.71 -26.03 23.99
N ASP A 15 -1.72 -25.99 23.09
CA ASP A 15 -0.79 -24.86 22.98
C ASP A 15 -1.53 -23.59 22.53
N GLU A 16 -2.45 -23.73 21.59
CA GLU A 16 -3.28 -22.63 21.10
C GLU A 16 -4.20 -22.08 22.20
N ASP A 17 -4.84 -22.96 22.99
CA ASP A 17 -5.75 -22.55 24.07
C ASP A 17 -4.96 -21.88 25.22
N ALA A 18 -3.77 -22.38 25.53
CA ALA A 18 -2.87 -21.77 26.51
C ALA A 18 -2.39 -20.39 26.06
N LEU A 19 -2.07 -20.23 24.79
CA LEU A 19 -1.71 -18.92 24.21
C LEU A 19 -2.90 -17.94 24.27
N LYS A 20 -4.11 -18.36 23.89
CA LYS A 20 -5.32 -17.53 23.96
C LYS A 20 -5.59 -17.07 25.38
N GLN A 21 -5.47 -17.98 26.37
CA GLN A 21 -5.64 -17.64 27.78
C GLN A 21 -4.58 -16.63 28.24
N HIS A 22 -3.32 -16.82 27.84
CA HIS A 22 -2.22 -15.89 28.15
C HIS A 22 -2.50 -14.50 27.54
N ILE A 23 -2.85 -14.40 26.26
CA ILE A 23 -3.19 -13.14 25.57
C ILE A 23 -4.32 -12.43 26.32
N THR A 24 -5.34 -13.15 26.75
CA THR A 24 -6.50 -12.57 27.43
C THR A 24 -6.14 -12.07 28.83
N SER A 25 -5.32 -12.79 29.57
CA SER A 25 -4.94 -12.44 30.95
C SER A 25 -3.84 -11.40 31.06
N THR A 26 -2.97 -11.31 30.05
CA THR A 26 -1.80 -10.42 30.02
C THR A 26 -1.74 -9.59 28.74
N THR A 27 -2.88 -9.01 28.35
CA THR A 27 -3.06 -8.29 27.07
C THR A 27 -1.96 -7.26 26.83
N ASP A 28 -1.65 -6.44 27.82
CA ASP A 28 -0.66 -5.36 27.69
C ASP A 28 0.74 -5.93 27.49
N ASP A 29 1.12 -6.94 28.29
CA ASP A 29 2.45 -7.56 28.20
C ASP A 29 2.64 -8.29 26.88
N TYR A 30 1.63 -9.07 26.45
CA TYR A 30 1.68 -9.77 25.17
C TYR A 30 1.81 -8.81 24.00
N HIS A 31 0.89 -7.85 23.86
CA HIS A 31 0.91 -6.90 22.74
C HIS A 31 2.12 -5.98 22.79
N GLY A 32 2.59 -5.60 23.98
CA GLY A 32 3.83 -4.83 24.15
C GLY A 32 5.06 -5.60 23.67
N ALA A 33 5.18 -6.88 24.03
CA ALA A 33 6.27 -7.73 23.59
C ALA A 33 6.25 -7.94 22.06
N VAL A 34 5.07 -8.24 21.49
CA VAL A 34 4.90 -8.38 20.04
C VAL A 34 5.26 -7.09 19.31
N ALA A 35 4.72 -5.95 19.76
CA ALA A 35 4.99 -4.66 19.13
C ALA A 35 6.45 -4.25 19.22
N SER A 36 7.13 -4.52 20.34
CA SER A 36 8.55 -4.24 20.51
C SER A 36 9.44 -5.07 19.59
N ARG A 37 9.03 -6.30 19.30
CA ARG A 37 9.79 -7.22 18.44
C ARG A 37 9.47 -7.05 16.97
N GLU A 38 8.18 -6.90 16.63
CA GLU A 38 7.69 -7.01 15.26
C GLU A 38 7.45 -5.66 14.58
N ILE A 39 7.46 -4.55 15.33
CA ILE A 39 7.28 -3.20 14.78
C ILE A 39 8.54 -2.38 15.06
N HIS A 40 9.01 -1.69 14.06
CA HIS A 40 10.13 -0.77 14.19
C HIS A 40 9.62 0.61 14.64
N TRP A 41 10.00 1.02 15.85
CA TRP A 41 9.56 2.26 16.50
C TRP A 41 10.62 3.36 16.54
N LEU A 42 11.85 3.05 16.10
CA LEU A 42 12.96 3.99 16.11
C LEU A 42 13.33 4.37 14.68
N HIS A 43 13.62 5.63 14.45
CA HIS A 43 14.12 6.09 13.17
C HIS A 43 15.40 5.32 12.81
N PRO A 44 15.49 4.72 11.61
CA PRO A 44 16.71 4.06 11.18
C PRO A 44 17.84 5.10 11.11
N ALA A 45 18.86 4.92 11.93
CA ALA A 45 19.89 5.91 12.21
C ALA A 45 20.73 6.34 11.00
N SER A 46 20.63 5.67 9.86
CA SER A 46 21.26 6.10 8.62
C SER A 46 20.48 5.59 7.40
N GLY A 47 20.22 6.46 6.44
CA GLY A 47 19.74 6.07 5.11
C GLY A 47 20.78 5.31 4.28
N ALA A 48 21.94 4.97 4.85
CA ALA A 48 23.03 4.32 4.13
C ALA A 48 22.65 2.94 3.55
N TRP A 49 21.81 2.19 4.24
CA TRP A 49 21.30 0.91 3.76
C TRP A 49 20.33 1.07 2.59
N LEU A 50 19.47 2.11 2.62
CA LEU A 50 18.59 2.45 1.51
C LEU A 50 19.38 2.79 0.24
N ALA A 51 20.46 3.56 0.38
CA ALA A 51 21.34 3.89 -0.73
C ALA A 51 22.06 2.66 -1.30
N LYS A 52 22.27 1.61 -0.50
CA LYS A 52 22.83 0.33 -0.94
C LYS A 52 21.79 -0.51 -1.69
N GLU A 53 20.53 -0.49 -1.26
CA GLU A 53 19.45 -1.28 -1.85
C GLU A 53 18.85 -0.61 -3.10
N LEU A 54 18.96 0.72 -3.22
CA LEU A 54 18.66 1.45 -4.43
C LEU A 54 19.93 1.60 -5.25
N ASP A 55 20.02 0.88 -6.35
CA ASP A 55 21.06 1.12 -7.34
C ASP A 55 20.97 2.59 -7.80
N ASN A 56 22.10 3.32 -7.74
CA ASN A 56 22.17 4.72 -8.15
C ASN A 56 21.78 4.95 -9.63
N THR A 57 21.69 3.89 -10.41
CA THR A 57 21.31 3.93 -11.82
C THR A 57 19.82 3.72 -12.06
N TRP A 58 19.08 3.34 -11.03
CA TRP A 58 17.67 3.00 -11.18
C TRP A 58 16.83 4.24 -11.50
N HIS A 59 16.35 4.31 -12.72
CA HIS A 59 15.53 5.41 -13.27
C HIS A 59 16.10 6.83 -13.11
N GLY A 60 17.38 6.99 -12.91
CA GLY A 60 18.02 8.29 -12.73
C GLY A 60 17.71 8.96 -11.39
N TRP A 61 17.26 8.21 -10.41
CA TRP A 61 16.83 8.70 -9.10
C TRP A 61 17.97 8.86 -8.13
N ASP A 62 17.95 9.95 -7.36
CA ASP A 62 18.81 10.09 -6.21
C ASP A 62 18.29 9.20 -5.06
N SER A 63 18.89 8.01 -4.94
CA SER A 63 18.60 7.07 -3.86
C SER A 63 18.79 7.69 -2.46
N LYS A 64 19.66 8.71 -2.33
CA LYS A 64 19.87 9.43 -1.08
C LYS A 64 18.72 10.38 -0.77
N ALA A 65 18.07 10.96 -1.78
CA ALA A 65 16.87 11.77 -1.58
C ALA A 65 15.70 10.89 -1.11
N ALA A 66 15.49 9.74 -1.74
CA ALA A 66 14.47 8.78 -1.33
C ALA A 66 14.68 8.28 0.12
N ALA A 67 15.93 8.09 0.54
CA ALA A 67 16.27 7.69 1.91
C ALA A 67 15.92 8.76 2.97
N ARG A 68 16.03 10.05 2.62
CA ARG A 68 15.77 11.17 3.55
C ARG A 68 14.30 11.42 3.85
N GLU A 69 13.39 10.76 3.15
CA GLU A 69 11.98 11.12 3.17
C GLU A 69 11.13 10.43 4.22
N VAL A 70 11.71 9.50 4.93
CA VAL A 70 11.11 9.04 6.18
C VAL A 70 11.59 10.01 7.25
N SER A 71 10.75 11.00 7.58
CA SER A 71 11.09 12.02 8.57
C SER A 71 11.44 11.42 9.92
N ALA A 72 12.44 11.96 10.60
CA ALA A 72 12.76 11.58 11.97
C ALA A 72 11.58 11.81 12.93
N ASP A 73 10.72 12.78 12.62
CA ASP A 73 9.55 13.15 13.41
C ASP A 73 8.43 12.09 13.34
N ASP A 74 8.51 11.14 12.39
CA ASP A 74 7.53 10.05 12.26
C ASP A 74 7.84 8.85 13.17
N TRP A 75 8.84 8.96 14.08
CA TRP A 75 9.34 7.86 14.87
C TRP A 75 9.46 8.21 16.34
N THR A 76 8.59 7.66 17.15
CA THR A 76 8.64 7.80 18.61
C THR A 76 8.23 6.47 19.26
N PRO A 77 9.03 5.94 20.19
CA PRO A 77 8.60 4.78 20.97
C PRO A 77 7.31 5.06 21.73
N TRP A 78 6.45 4.07 21.81
CA TRP A 78 5.23 4.17 22.61
C TRP A 78 5.55 4.23 24.11
N GLN A 79 4.66 4.84 24.88
CA GLN A 79 4.77 5.00 26.34
C GLN A 79 3.89 4.00 27.09
N GLN A 80 2.72 3.69 26.57
CA GLN A 80 1.76 2.77 27.15
C GLN A 80 1.13 1.92 26.04
N VAL A 81 1.04 0.60 26.31
CA VAL A 81 0.48 -0.36 25.33
C VAL A 81 -1.01 -0.13 25.13
N LEU A 82 -1.76 -0.02 26.18
CA LEU A 82 -3.22 0.12 26.14
C LEU A 82 -3.70 1.11 27.20
N ASP A 83 -4.25 2.23 26.74
CA ASP A 83 -4.93 3.21 27.58
C ASP A 83 -6.44 2.89 27.64
N ARG A 84 -6.92 2.59 28.85
CA ARG A 84 -8.31 2.27 29.16
C ARG A 84 -9.08 3.43 29.77
N SER A 85 -8.48 4.61 29.90
CA SER A 85 -9.06 5.76 30.63
C SER A 85 -10.36 6.26 30.04
N ALA A 86 -10.60 6.05 28.75
CA ALA A 86 -11.80 6.47 28.02
C ALA A 86 -12.63 5.29 27.51
N ALA A 87 -12.73 4.21 28.28
CA ALA A 87 -13.52 3.04 27.87
C ALA A 87 -14.96 3.45 27.47
N PRO A 88 -15.56 2.87 26.42
CA PRO A 88 -15.07 1.77 25.60
C PRO A 88 -14.11 2.18 24.46
N TYR A 89 -13.69 3.43 24.38
CA TYR A 89 -12.79 3.96 23.34
C TYR A 89 -11.33 3.83 23.80
N TYR A 90 -10.76 2.66 23.57
CA TYR A 90 -9.40 2.34 23.94
C TYR A 90 -8.38 2.96 22.97
N LYS A 91 -7.21 3.33 23.48
CA LYS A 91 -6.07 3.77 22.65
C LYS A 91 -4.90 2.81 22.81
N TRP A 92 -4.37 2.34 21.70
CA TRP A 92 -3.23 1.45 21.66
C TRP A 92 -1.94 2.20 21.39
N PHE A 93 -0.85 1.77 22.02
CA PHE A 93 0.51 2.28 21.82
C PHE A 93 0.59 3.81 21.91
N THR A 94 0.04 4.35 22.99
CA THR A 94 -0.06 5.81 23.17
C THR A 94 1.30 6.48 23.17
N GLY A 95 1.40 7.62 22.49
CA GLY A 95 2.65 8.35 22.30
C GLY A 95 3.57 7.75 21.23
N GLY A 96 3.27 6.54 20.74
CA GLY A 96 4.05 5.90 19.69
C GLY A 96 3.77 6.50 18.32
N GLN A 97 4.84 6.67 17.54
CA GLN A 97 4.78 7.06 16.13
C GLN A 97 5.72 6.17 15.31
N THR A 98 5.25 5.68 14.19
CA THR A 98 6.03 4.86 13.26
C THR A 98 5.48 4.98 11.85
N ASN A 99 6.27 4.56 10.87
CA ASN A 99 5.84 4.53 9.48
C ASN A 99 5.37 3.13 9.10
N ALA A 100 4.11 3.00 8.66
CA ALA A 100 3.53 1.72 8.30
C ALA A 100 4.23 1.09 7.08
N CYS A 101 4.49 1.87 6.03
CA CYS A 101 5.19 1.39 4.84
C CYS A 101 6.59 0.89 5.18
N PHE A 102 7.34 1.59 6.03
CA PHE A 102 8.65 1.13 6.48
C PHE A 102 8.56 -0.27 7.12
N ASN A 103 7.62 -0.47 8.00
CA ASN A 103 7.43 -1.75 8.67
C ASN A 103 7.01 -2.88 7.72
N LEU A 104 6.23 -2.55 6.69
CA LEU A 104 5.73 -3.52 5.72
C LEU A 104 6.74 -3.84 4.60
N VAL A 105 7.66 -2.94 4.28
CA VAL A 105 8.56 -3.04 3.13
C VAL A 105 10.02 -2.94 3.54
N ASP A 106 10.46 -1.76 3.98
CA ASP A 106 11.87 -1.42 4.21
C ASP A 106 12.52 -2.30 5.26
N ARG A 107 11.80 -2.57 6.35
CA ARG A 107 12.26 -3.44 7.43
C ARG A 107 12.69 -4.83 6.93
N HIS A 108 12.00 -5.35 5.92
CA HIS A 108 12.34 -6.66 5.35
C HIS A 108 13.63 -6.64 4.53
N LEU A 109 13.97 -5.50 3.90
CA LEU A 109 15.28 -5.33 3.28
C LEU A 109 16.39 -5.29 4.34
N LEU A 110 16.17 -4.57 5.45
CA LEU A 110 17.09 -4.55 6.59
C LEU A 110 17.36 -5.95 7.16
N LEU A 111 16.35 -6.81 7.16
CA LEU A 111 16.43 -8.19 7.62
C LEU A 111 17.03 -9.15 6.59
N GLY A 112 17.61 -8.64 5.48
CA GLY A 112 18.22 -9.46 4.43
C GLY A 112 17.23 -10.24 3.58
N ARG A 113 15.95 -9.83 3.53
CA ARG A 113 14.87 -10.52 2.81
C ARG A 113 14.58 -9.88 1.45
N ALA A 114 15.50 -9.10 0.88
CA ALA A 114 15.27 -8.35 -0.35
C ALA A 114 14.75 -9.21 -1.51
N GLU A 115 15.31 -10.40 -1.70
CA GLU A 115 14.94 -11.32 -2.79
C GLU A 115 13.78 -12.26 -2.45
N LYS A 116 13.26 -12.20 -1.20
CA LYS A 116 12.08 -12.99 -0.83
C LYS A 116 10.83 -12.41 -1.49
N THR A 117 9.95 -13.27 -1.99
CA THR A 117 8.65 -12.87 -2.53
C THR A 117 7.82 -12.17 -1.44
N ALA A 118 7.40 -10.94 -1.73
CA ALA A 118 6.52 -10.14 -0.89
C ALA A 118 5.06 -10.26 -1.33
N ILE A 119 4.82 -10.32 -2.65
CA ILE A 119 3.48 -10.41 -3.24
C ILE A 119 3.49 -11.48 -4.32
N ILE A 120 2.47 -12.31 -4.32
CA ILE A 120 2.10 -13.18 -5.43
C ILE A 120 0.80 -12.62 -5.99
N PHE A 121 0.82 -12.28 -7.26
CA PHE A 121 -0.36 -11.79 -7.97
C PHE A 121 -0.77 -12.80 -9.03
N GLU A 122 -2.04 -13.17 -9.03
CA GLU A 122 -2.67 -13.96 -10.07
C GLU A 122 -3.77 -13.12 -10.73
N GLY A 123 -3.67 -12.98 -12.05
CA GLY A 123 -4.66 -12.26 -12.85
C GLY A 123 -5.97 -13.04 -12.97
N ASP A 124 -7.06 -12.32 -13.19
CA ASP A 124 -8.43 -12.87 -13.21
C ASP A 124 -8.68 -13.90 -14.34
N ARG A 125 -7.93 -13.81 -15.46
CA ARG A 125 -8.09 -14.75 -16.58
C ARG A 125 -7.41 -16.09 -16.31
N TRP A 126 -8.13 -17.18 -16.62
CA TRP A 126 -7.69 -18.55 -16.42
C TRP A 126 -7.41 -19.25 -17.74
N ASP A 127 -6.30 -19.98 -17.83
CA ASP A 127 -5.95 -20.84 -18.96
C ASP A 127 -6.03 -22.32 -18.53
N PRO A 128 -7.02 -23.07 -19.03
CA PRO A 128 -7.20 -24.48 -18.64
C PRO A 128 -6.10 -25.40 -19.15
N SER A 129 -5.27 -24.97 -20.12
CA SER A 129 -4.19 -25.79 -20.70
C SER A 129 -2.92 -25.79 -19.85
N LYS A 130 -2.74 -24.80 -18.95
CA LYS A 130 -1.57 -24.70 -18.09
C LYS A 130 -1.46 -25.90 -17.12
N ASN A 131 -0.28 -26.08 -16.54
CA ASN A 131 0.00 -27.05 -15.49
C ASN A 131 -0.45 -28.49 -15.82
N ASN A 132 -0.15 -28.93 -17.06
CA ASN A 132 -0.53 -30.26 -17.57
C ASN A 132 -2.05 -30.51 -17.55
N GLY A 133 -2.83 -29.48 -17.91
CA GLY A 133 -4.29 -29.57 -17.99
C GLY A 133 -5.01 -29.31 -16.64
N ARG A 134 -4.28 -28.93 -15.60
CA ARG A 134 -4.90 -28.51 -14.33
C ARG A 134 -5.39 -27.06 -14.35
N GLY A 135 -4.94 -26.31 -15.35
CA GLY A 135 -5.22 -24.89 -15.48
C GLY A 135 -4.30 -24.02 -14.65
N GLY A 136 -4.35 -22.73 -14.92
CA GLY A 136 -3.58 -21.71 -14.18
C GLY A 136 -3.93 -20.30 -14.65
N PRO A 137 -3.53 -19.27 -13.89
CA PRO A 137 -3.77 -17.88 -14.28
C PRO A 137 -3.01 -17.57 -15.58
N VAL A 138 -3.65 -16.76 -16.45
CA VAL A 138 -2.97 -16.27 -17.67
C VAL A 138 -1.79 -15.39 -17.29
N THR A 139 -1.97 -14.54 -16.30
CA THR A 139 -0.96 -13.64 -15.76
C THR A 139 -0.64 -14.01 -14.33
N GLU A 140 0.63 -14.22 -14.01
CA GLU A 140 1.13 -14.47 -12.66
C GLU A 140 2.41 -13.65 -12.47
N GLN A 141 2.55 -13.03 -11.30
CA GLN A 141 3.73 -12.23 -10.95
C GLN A 141 4.17 -12.55 -9.52
N HIS A 142 5.46 -12.76 -9.34
CA HIS A 142 6.11 -12.86 -8.04
C HIS A 142 6.95 -11.61 -7.83
N ILE A 143 6.54 -10.77 -6.90
CA ILE A 143 7.17 -9.48 -6.62
C ILE A 143 8.00 -9.62 -5.35
N SER A 144 9.32 -9.44 -5.45
CA SER A 144 10.21 -9.47 -4.30
C SER A 144 10.07 -8.22 -3.44
N TYR A 145 10.56 -8.27 -2.18
CA TYR A 145 10.60 -7.07 -1.33
C TYR A 145 11.42 -5.94 -1.95
N ARG A 146 12.50 -6.26 -2.67
CA ARG A 146 13.28 -5.27 -3.42
C ARG A 146 12.44 -4.60 -4.50
N ASN A 147 11.77 -5.37 -5.34
CA ASN A 147 10.94 -4.83 -6.40
C ASN A 147 9.78 -4.02 -5.83
N LEU A 148 9.12 -4.54 -4.77
CA LEU A 148 8.05 -3.81 -4.07
C LEU A 148 8.54 -2.46 -3.54
N PHE A 149 9.71 -2.42 -2.91
CA PHE A 149 10.32 -1.19 -2.44
C PHE A 149 10.55 -0.19 -3.58
N GLN A 150 11.13 -0.65 -4.69
CA GLN A 150 11.38 0.19 -5.87
C GLN A 150 10.08 0.76 -6.43
N GLU A 151 9.05 -0.08 -6.56
CA GLU A 151 7.73 0.34 -7.04
C GLU A 151 7.07 1.38 -6.10
N VAL A 152 7.23 1.22 -4.80
CA VAL A 152 6.72 2.18 -3.80
C VAL A 152 7.43 3.54 -3.93
N ILE A 153 8.75 3.54 -4.06
CA ILE A 153 9.53 4.78 -4.23
C ILE A 153 9.13 5.51 -5.51
N LEU A 154 8.92 4.77 -6.60
CA LEU A 154 8.46 5.36 -7.85
C LEU A 154 7.11 6.09 -7.69
N ARG A 155 6.12 5.44 -7.06
CA ARG A 155 4.80 6.05 -6.82
C ARG A 155 4.86 7.23 -5.85
N MET A 156 5.74 7.17 -4.87
CA MET A 156 6.00 8.29 -3.99
C MET A 156 6.47 9.52 -4.75
N GLN A 157 7.36 9.34 -5.74
CA GLN A 157 7.78 10.46 -6.58
C GLN A 157 6.62 11.02 -7.40
N VAL A 158 5.82 10.15 -8.03
CA VAL A 158 4.62 10.61 -8.73
C VAL A 158 3.76 11.50 -7.82
N PHE A 159 3.56 11.12 -6.56
CA PHE A 159 2.81 11.93 -5.61
C PHE A 159 3.45 13.29 -5.35
N LYS A 160 4.78 13.34 -5.26
CA LYS A 160 5.50 14.60 -5.09
C LYS A 160 5.43 15.50 -6.30
N ASP A 161 5.61 14.94 -7.50
CA ASP A 161 5.51 15.67 -8.76
C ASP A 161 4.11 16.25 -8.94
N LEU A 162 3.08 15.58 -8.40
CA LEU A 162 1.72 16.06 -8.33
C LEU A 162 1.43 17.01 -7.15
N GLY A 163 2.45 17.34 -6.33
CA GLY A 163 2.34 18.28 -5.22
C GLY A 163 1.63 17.76 -3.97
N LEU A 164 1.53 16.43 -3.81
CA LEU A 164 0.95 15.84 -2.60
C LEU A 164 1.92 15.94 -1.42
N THR A 165 1.36 16.21 -0.25
CA THR A 165 2.06 16.33 1.02
C THR A 165 1.38 15.51 2.12
N LYS A 166 2.07 15.32 3.26
CA LYS A 166 1.50 14.65 4.44
C LYS A 166 0.16 15.27 4.84
N GLY A 167 -0.83 14.43 5.08
CA GLY A 167 -2.20 14.84 5.44
C GLY A 167 -3.11 15.10 4.24
N ASP A 168 -2.58 15.14 3.02
CA ASP A 168 -3.43 15.16 1.82
C ASP A 168 -4.22 13.85 1.67
N ARG A 169 -5.33 13.92 0.96
CA ARG A 169 -6.24 12.79 0.77
C ARG A 169 -6.34 12.45 -0.71
N ILE A 170 -6.34 11.15 -1.00
CA ILE A 170 -6.49 10.61 -2.34
C ILE A 170 -7.53 9.50 -2.37
N ALA A 171 -8.10 9.22 -3.52
CA ALA A 171 -9.00 8.09 -3.72
C ALA A 171 -8.44 7.12 -4.76
N PHE A 172 -8.72 5.84 -4.57
CA PHE A 172 -8.41 4.79 -5.53
C PHE A 172 -9.69 4.21 -6.10
N ASN A 173 -9.74 4.04 -7.41
CA ASN A 173 -10.72 3.24 -8.11
C ASN A 173 -10.00 2.35 -9.12
N LEU A 174 -9.42 1.26 -8.61
CA LEU A 174 -8.57 0.35 -9.35
C LEU A 174 -9.14 -1.08 -9.31
N PRO A 175 -8.88 -1.91 -10.32
CA PRO A 175 -9.08 -3.34 -10.22
C PRO A 175 -8.08 -3.93 -9.20
N ASN A 176 -8.23 -5.23 -8.90
CA ASN A 176 -7.28 -5.95 -8.05
C ASN A 176 -5.97 -6.20 -8.80
N ILE A 177 -5.08 -5.23 -8.78
CA ILE A 177 -3.77 -5.24 -9.44
C ILE A 177 -2.67 -4.84 -8.45
N PRO A 178 -1.43 -5.29 -8.64
CA PRO A 178 -0.32 -4.95 -7.75
C PRO A 178 -0.10 -3.45 -7.58
N GLU A 179 -0.34 -2.67 -8.60
CA GLU A 179 -0.20 -1.22 -8.61
C GLU A 179 -1.03 -0.54 -7.51
N GLN A 180 -2.22 -1.08 -7.19
CA GLN A 180 -3.01 -0.56 -6.08
C GLN A 180 -2.24 -0.65 -4.76
N VAL A 181 -1.58 -1.78 -4.52
CA VAL A 181 -0.77 -1.97 -3.31
C VAL A 181 0.42 -1.02 -3.30
N PHE A 182 1.08 -0.82 -4.45
CA PHE A 182 2.22 0.09 -4.56
C PHE A 182 1.84 1.52 -4.22
N TYR A 183 0.71 2.01 -4.74
CA TYR A 183 0.20 3.34 -4.41
C TYR A 183 -0.26 3.47 -2.96
N MET A 184 -0.91 2.45 -2.40
CA MET A 184 -1.30 2.45 -0.99
C MET A 184 -0.08 2.55 -0.06
N LEU A 185 0.96 1.78 -0.34
CA LEU A 185 2.22 1.81 0.41
C LEU A 185 2.97 3.13 0.24
N ALA A 186 2.97 3.71 -0.95
CA ALA A 186 3.55 5.03 -1.19
C ALA A 186 2.81 6.13 -0.41
N ALA A 187 1.48 6.06 -0.36
CA ALA A 187 0.67 6.96 0.45
C ALA A 187 0.99 6.83 1.94
N GLN A 188 1.07 5.60 2.45
CA GLN A 188 1.46 5.34 3.85
C GLN A 188 2.86 5.89 4.16
N ARG A 189 3.82 5.74 3.22
CA ARG A 189 5.18 6.23 3.37
C ARG A 189 5.24 7.74 3.52
N MET A 190 4.43 8.47 2.76
CA MET A 190 4.37 9.92 2.76
C MET A 190 3.42 10.51 3.81
N GLY A 191 2.64 9.67 4.51
CA GLY A 191 1.58 10.14 5.39
C GLY A 191 0.39 10.76 4.64
N VAL A 192 0.19 10.36 3.38
CA VAL A 192 -1.00 10.70 2.58
C VAL A 192 -2.13 9.75 2.97
N VAL A 193 -3.30 10.28 3.22
CA VAL A 193 -4.50 9.51 3.57
C VAL A 193 -5.16 9.02 2.28
N TYR A 194 -5.57 7.76 2.23
CA TYR A 194 -6.24 7.23 1.05
C TYR A 194 -7.55 6.52 1.37
N THR A 195 -8.48 6.56 0.43
CA THR A 195 -9.73 5.80 0.45
C THR A 195 -9.80 4.89 -0.79
N PRO A 196 -9.72 3.56 -0.61
CA PRO A 196 -9.96 2.63 -1.71
C PRO A 196 -11.46 2.52 -1.95
N VAL A 197 -11.85 2.73 -3.19
CA VAL A 197 -13.24 2.57 -3.64
C VAL A 197 -13.31 1.31 -4.50
N PHE A 198 -14.19 0.41 -4.14
CA PHE A 198 -14.36 -0.84 -4.90
C PHE A 198 -14.81 -0.55 -6.33
N GLY A 199 -14.09 -1.12 -7.31
CA GLY A 199 -14.31 -0.86 -8.74
C GLY A 199 -15.67 -1.30 -9.30
N GLY A 200 -16.47 -2.02 -8.52
CA GLY A 200 -17.86 -2.39 -8.87
C GLY A 200 -18.91 -1.39 -8.41
N PHE A 201 -18.51 -0.29 -7.75
CA PHE A 201 -19.44 0.75 -7.33
C PHE A 201 -19.81 1.67 -8.51
N SER A 202 -20.99 2.30 -8.39
CA SER A 202 -21.45 3.29 -9.39
C SER A 202 -20.59 4.56 -9.36
N ALA A 203 -20.60 5.30 -10.47
CA ALA A 203 -19.97 6.61 -10.58
C ALA A 203 -20.41 7.57 -9.45
N LYS A 204 -21.69 7.55 -9.10
CA LYS A 204 -22.22 8.35 -7.98
C LYS A 204 -21.55 7.98 -6.66
N THR A 205 -21.42 6.69 -6.33
CA THR A 205 -20.78 6.26 -5.09
C THR A 205 -19.31 6.68 -5.03
N LEU A 206 -18.60 6.61 -6.15
CA LEU A 206 -17.22 7.09 -6.26
C LEU A 206 -17.16 8.61 -6.02
N SER A 207 -18.02 9.37 -6.68
CA SER A 207 -18.13 10.82 -6.53
C SER A 207 -18.39 11.21 -5.07
N ASP A 208 -19.38 10.59 -4.42
CA ASP A 208 -19.73 10.86 -3.03
C ASP A 208 -18.51 10.64 -2.09
N ARG A 209 -17.75 9.56 -2.30
CA ARG A 209 -16.55 9.26 -1.49
C ARG A 209 -15.41 10.24 -1.74
N ILE A 210 -15.19 10.65 -2.97
CA ILE A 210 -14.19 11.66 -3.33
C ILE A 210 -14.52 13.00 -2.64
N HIS A 211 -15.79 13.38 -2.71
CA HIS A 211 -16.27 14.61 -2.10
C HIS A 211 -16.17 14.56 -0.56
N ASP A 212 -16.68 13.50 0.06
CA ASP A 212 -16.67 13.31 1.50
C ASP A 212 -15.24 13.31 2.07
N ALA A 213 -14.32 12.62 1.40
CA ALA A 213 -12.91 12.62 1.78
C ALA A 213 -12.19 13.95 1.48
N GLY A 214 -12.74 14.80 0.61
CA GLY A 214 -12.03 15.96 0.08
C GLY A 214 -10.73 15.55 -0.63
N ALA A 215 -10.81 14.50 -1.45
CA ALA A 215 -9.63 13.95 -2.12
C ALA A 215 -9.09 14.91 -3.19
N LYS A 216 -7.76 15.13 -3.18
CA LYS A 216 -7.06 15.99 -4.15
C LYS A 216 -6.69 15.25 -5.44
N LEU A 217 -6.61 13.93 -5.37
CA LEU A 217 -6.19 13.06 -6.47
C LEU A 217 -7.06 11.81 -6.49
N VAL A 218 -7.41 11.37 -7.69
CA VAL A 218 -8.01 10.06 -7.93
C VAL A 218 -7.08 9.24 -8.79
N ILE A 219 -6.80 8.01 -8.39
CA ILE A 219 -6.01 7.06 -9.16
C ILE A 219 -6.94 5.96 -9.64
N THR A 220 -6.91 5.73 -10.95
CA THR A 220 -7.75 4.76 -11.64
C THR A 220 -6.98 4.01 -12.71
N ALA A 221 -7.62 3.01 -13.31
CA ALA A 221 -7.17 2.33 -14.52
C ALA A 221 -8.11 2.66 -15.69
N ASP A 222 -7.65 2.40 -16.89
CA ASP A 222 -8.47 2.42 -18.12
C ASP A 222 -9.50 1.29 -18.10
N GLY A 223 -9.07 0.10 -17.66
CA GLY A 223 -9.90 -1.08 -17.53
C GLY A 223 -9.25 -2.16 -16.67
N GLY A 224 -9.96 -3.23 -16.47
CA GLY A 224 -9.47 -4.41 -15.77
C GLY A 224 -10.32 -5.63 -16.11
N TYR A 225 -9.88 -6.79 -15.66
CA TYR A 225 -10.65 -8.02 -15.80
C TYR A 225 -11.44 -8.33 -14.53
N ARG A 226 -12.67 -8.78 -14.71
CA ARG A 226 -13.51 -9.28 -13.64
C ARG A 226 -14.38 -10.43 -14.20
N ASN A 227 -14.29 -11.61 -13.63
CA ASN A 227 -14.94 -12.83 -14.12
C ASN A 227 -14.59 -13.11 -15.60
N ALA A 228 -13.32 -12.93 -15.97
CA ALA A 228 -12.78 -13.03 -17.33
C ALA A 228 -13.33 -12.01 -18.35
N GLU A 229 -14.18 -11.08 -17.95
CA GLU A 229 -14.71 -10.00 -18.77
C GLU A 229 -13.95 -8.69 -18.55
N VAL A 230 -13.89 -7.86 -19.58
CA VAL A 230 -13.28 -6.52 -19.50
C VAL A 230 -14.26 -5.56 -18.88
N VAL A 231 -13.87 -4.92 -17.78
CA VAL A 231 -14.60 -3.83 -17.14
C VAL A 231 -13.88 -2.51 -17.45
N ALA A 232 -14.58 -1.60 -18.08
CA ALA A 232 -14.05 -0.26 -18.41
C ALA A 232 -14.17 0.66 -17.20
N TYR A 233 -13.05 0.99 -16.54
CA TYR A 233 -13.00 1.96 -15.45
C TYR A 233 -13.05 3.39 -15.98
N LYS A 234 -12.46 3.67 -17.15
CA LYS A 234 -12.49 4.98 -17.82
C LYS A 234 -13.92 5.48 -18.03
N GLY A 235 -14.88 4.61 -18.39
CA GLY A 235 -16.29 4.96 -18.54
C GLY A 235 -16.92 5.57 -17.30
N THR A 236 -16.42 5.22 -16.10
CA THR A 236 -16.88 5.79 -14.82
C THR A 236 -16.53 7.28 -14.71
N TYR A 237 -15.41 7.72 -15.32
CA TYR A 237 -14.93 9.11 -15.26
C TYR A 237 -15.52 10.01 -16.35
N THR A 238 -16.12 9.42 -17.37
CA THR A 238 -16.88 10.15 -18.40
C THR A 238 -18.36 10.30 -18.02
N ASP A 239 -18.78 9.76 -16.87
CA ASP A 239 -20.15 9.92 -16.39
C ASP A 239 -20.41 11.38 -15.99
N PRO A 240 -21.43 12.05 -16.55
CA PRO A 240 -21.80 13.42 -16.21
C PRO A 240 -22.05 13.63 -14.70
N ALA A 241 -22.37 12.59 -13.94
CA ALA A 241 -22.52 12.70 -12.50
C ALA A 241 -21.23 13.08 -11.77
N LEU A 242 -20.05 12.81 -12.36
CA LEU A 242 -18.74 13.23 -11.83
C LEU A 242 -18.35 14.65 -12.22
N ASP A 243 -18.91 15.21 -13.29
CA ASP A 243 -18.57 16.56 -13.79
C ASP A 243 -18.85 17.66 -12.75
N ASN A 244 -19.77 17.42 -11.81
CA ASN A 244 -20.10 18.35 -10.74
C ASN A 244 -19.08 18.37 -9.58
N TYR A 245 -18.17 17.38 -9.49
CA TYR A 245 -17.31 17.18 -8.32
C TYR A 245 -15.83 17.22 -8.66
N ILE A 246 -15.45 16.74 -9.85
CA ILE A 246 -14.07 16.84 -10.34
C ILE A 246 -14.15 17.53 -11.69
N PRO A 247 -13.60 18.73 -11.84
CA PRO A 247 -13.52 19.35 -13.15
C PRO A 247 -12.90 18.34 -14.12
N ARG A 248 -13.61 17.94 -15.14
CA ARG A 248 -13.21 16.93 -16.15
C ARG A 248 -11.78 17.14 -16.62
N GLU A 249 -11.38 18.39 -16.82
CA GLU A 249 -10.03 18.76 -17.20
C GLU A 249 -8.97 18.52 -16.11
N ALA A 250 -9.31 18.62 -14.82
CA ALA A 250 -8.38 18.36 -13.74
C ALA A 250 -8.16 16.85 -13.57
N ALA A 251 -9.22 16.05 -13.66
CA ALA A 251 -9.13 14.60 -13.63
C ALA A 251 -8.34 14.05 -14.83
N LEU A 252 -8.57 14.58 -16.03
CA LEU A 252 -7.83 14.19 -17.24
C LEU A 252 -6.35 14.60 -17.19
N ARG A 253 -6.03 15.79 -16.65
CA ARG A 253 -4.63 16.21 -16.47
C ARG A 253 -3.89 15.33 -15.49
N THR A 254 -4.53 14.99 -14.40
CA THR A 254 -3.97 14.09 -13.37
C THR A 254 -3.76 12.68 -13.93
N LEU A 255 -4.74 12.16 -14.64
CA LEU A 255 -4.64 10.86 -15.29
C LEU A 255 -3.52 10.84 -16.35
N LYS A 256 -3.40 11.86 -17.19
CA LYS A 256 -2.31 12.00 -18.16
C LYS A 256 -0.94 12.04 -17.50
N ALA A 257 -0.79 12.76 -16.38
CA ALA A 257 0.48 12.81 -15.65
C ALA A 257 0.87 11.44 -15.09
N VAL A 258 -0.06 10.71 -14.51
CA VAL A 258 0.20 9.36 -14.00
C VAL A 258 0.53 8.38 -15.13
N LEU A 259 -0.23 8.37 -16.22
CA LEU A 259 0.01 7.49 -17.36
C LEU A 259 1.34 7.81 -18.08
N ALA A 260 1.68 9.08 -18.26
CA ALA A 260 2.95 9.50 -18.87
C ALA A 260 4.16 9.04 -18.04
N THR A 261 4.06 9.09 -16.71
CA THR A 261 5.14 8.65 -15.81
C THR A 261 5.39 7.13 -15.90
N TYR A 262 4.39 6.34 -16.28
CA TYR A 262 4.52 4.87 -16.42
C TYR A 262 4.99 4.40 -17.78
N ASN A 263 5.24 5.30 -18.72
CA ASN A 263 5.68 4.95 -20.06
C ASN A 263 4.79 3.87 -20.72
N LEU A 264 3.48 3.97 -20.50
CA LEU A 264 2.47 3.15 -21.19
C LEU A 264 2.28 3.61 -22.65
N GLY A 265 3.26 4.34 -23.15
CA GLY A 265 3.51 4.91 -24.48
C GLY A 265 2.41 4.71 -25.52
N ASP A 266 2.46 3.58 -26.17
CA ASP A 266 1.56 3.28 -27.29
C ASP A 266 0.10 3.02 -26.87
N VAL A 267 -0.15 2.63 -25.64
CA VAL A 267 -1.52 2.38 -25.11
C VAL A 267 -2.19 3.70 -24.71
N ALA A 268 -1.43 4.66 -24.20
CA ALA A 268 -1.97 5.97 -23.82
C ALA A 268 -2.48 6.73 -25.06
N ASP A 269 -1.76 6.70 -26.16
CA ASP A 269 -2.14 7.39 -27.39
C ASP A 269 -3.42 6.79 -28.02
N THR A 270 -3.59 5.47 -27.94
CA THR A 270 -4.80 4.79 -28.41
C THR A 270 -6.02 5.11 -27.55
N LEU A 271 -5.84 5.32 -26.24
CA LEU A 271 -6.93 5.63 -25.30
C LEU A 271 -7.41 7.09 -25.36
N TYR A 272 -6.60 8.00 -25.92
CA TYR A 272 -6.89 9.45 -26.00
C TYR A 272 -7.26 9.93 -27.39
N ALA A 273 -7.21 9.07 -28.42
CA ALA A 273 -7.55 9.45 -29.79
C ALA A 273 -9.03 9.81 -29.97
N ASP A 274 -9.90 9.35 -29.07
CA ASP A 274 -11.36 9.50 -29.16
C ASP A 274 -11.97 10.50 -28.15
N VAL A 275 -11.17 11.44 -27.59
CA VAL A 275 -11.68 12.47 -26.65
C VAL A 275 -11.42 13.86 -27.14
#